data_c094630d6b9596a48de6a1843e93cfd8
#
_entry.id   c094630d6b9596a48de6a1843e93cfd8
#
_cell.length_a   1.000
_cell.length_b   1.000
_cell.length_c   1.000
_cell.angle_alpha   90.00
_cell.angle_beta   90.00
_cell.angle_gamma   90.00
#
_symmetry.space_group_name_H-M   'P 1'
#
loop_
_entity.id
_entity.type
_entity.pdbx_description
1 polymer ?
#
loop_
_entity_poly.entity_id
_entity_poly.type
_entity_poly.pdbx_seq_one_letter_code
_entity_poly.pdbx_strand_id
1 'polypeptide(L)'
;MIVPPPRPALLRARAEAPGDAPEPMDEPLRYSDVVMDHARNPRHVGEIPGSPAVAQVGDPETGDVLRISLRIEKGIVVEARFKSFGCTAAIASGSMATTLLEGLSVEDAGRLTNREVVAALGGLPASKIQCSVLAEQAIREALRRHREAAQADREEVRCR
;
A
#
# COMPACT_ATOMS: atom_id res chain seq x y z
N MET A 1 5.61 -29.02 -6.72
CA MET A 1 4.84 -27.92 -7.31
C MET A 1 3.80 -27.47 -6.29
N ILE A 2 4.08 -26.39 -5.57
CA ILE A 2 3.15 -25.85 -4.57
C ILE A 2 2.19 -24.93 -5.29
N VAL A 3 0.92 -25.33 -5.41
CA VAL A 3 -0.13 -24.47 -5.94
C VAL A 3 -0.45 -23.43 -4.88
N PRO A 4 -0.36 -22.12 -5.17
CA PRO A 4 -0.78 -21.11 -4.22
C PRO A 4 -2.26 -21.30 -3.87
N PRO A 5 -2.66 -21.05 -2.62
CA PRO A 5 -4.06 -21.18 -2.24
C PRO A 5 -4.94 -20.26 -3.09
N PRO A 6 -6.15 -20.67 -3.43
CA PRO A 6 -7.05 -19.83 -4.18
C PRO A 6 -7.31 -18.53 -3.41
N ARG A 7 -7.22 -17.43 -4.11
CA ARG A 7 -7.59 -16.11 -3.57
C ARG A 7 -8.99 -16.22 -2.95
N PRO A 8 -9.21 -15.72 -1.74
CA PRO A 8 -10.54 -15.79 -1.14
C PRO A 8 -11.56 -15.11 -2.07
N ALA A 9 -12.66 -15.79 -2.27
CA ALA A 9 -13.74 -15.40 -3.21
C ALA A 9 -14.50 -14.11 -2.82
N LEU A 10 -13.91 -13.26 -2.01
CA LEU A 10 -14.47 -12.00 -1.53
C LEU A 10 -14.51 -10.87 -2.58
N LEU A 11 -13.98 -11.10 -3.78
CA LEU A 11 -13.93 -10.09 -4.86
C LEU A 11 -15.08 -10.18 -5.86
N ARG A 12 -16.16 -10.92 -5.56
CA ARG A 12 -17.37 -10.93 -6.37
C ARG A 12 -18.56 -10.22 -5.72
N ALA A 13 -18.34 -9.14 -5.02
CA ALA A 13 -19.41 -8.18 -4.83
C ALA A 13 -19.43 -7.26 -6.05
N ARG A 14 -20.44 -7.40 -6.88
CA ARG A 14 -20.72 -6.48 -7.97
C ARG A 14 -20.74 -5.07 -7.42
N ALA A 15 -19.77 -4.25 -7.85
CA ALA A 15 -19.90 -2.81 -7.75
C ALA A 15 -21.00 -2.39 -8.74
N GLU A 16 -22.24 -2.37 -8.29
CA GLU A 16 -23.22 -1.52 -8.94
C GLU A 16 -22.75 -0.08 -8.73
N ALA A 17 -22.40 0.58 -9.81
CA ALA A 17 -22.09 1.99 -9.80
C ALA A 17 -23.32 2.75 -9.26
N PRO A 18 -23.23 3.46 -8.14
CA PRO A 18 -24.28 4.37 -7.76
C PRO A 18 -24.32 5.49 -8.80
N GLY A 19 -25.49 5.68 -9.38
CA GLY A 19 -25.72 6.76 -10.32
C GLY A 19 -25.37 8.12 -9.71
N ASP A 20 -25.00 9.00 -10.61
CA ASP A 20 -24.65 10.42 -10.48
C ASP A 20 -25.68 11.21 -9.64
N ALA A 21 -25.62 11.08 -8.31
CA ALA A 21 -26.28 11.99 -7.40
C ALA A 21 -25.22 12.91 -6.80
N PRO A 22 -25.37 14.23 -6.85
CA PRO A 22 -24.43 15.14 -6.18
C PRO A 22 -24.45 14.82 -4.69
N GLU A 23 -23.31 14.41 -4.16
CA GLU A 23 -23.16 14.20 -2.73
C GLU A 23 -23.44 15.51 -1.97
N PRO A 24 -24.27 15.50 -0.92
CA PRO A 24 -24.48 16.68 -0.10
C PRO A 24 -23.15 17.08 0.53
N MET A 25 -22.76 18.33 0.32
CA MET A 25 -21.48 18.93 0.74
C MET A 25 -21.26 18.98 2.27
N ASP A 26 -22.22 18.49 3.08
CA ASP A 26 -22.23 18.62 4.53
C ASP A 26 -22.34 17.27 5.29
N GLU A 27 -22.23 16.12 4.64
CA GLU A 27 -22.16 14.89 5.41
C GLU A 27 -20.76 14.70 6.03
N PRO A 28 -20.69 14.41 7.34
CA PRO A 28 -19.40 14.10 7.96
C PRO A 28 -18.81 12.88 7.27
N LEU A 29 -17.50 12.94 6.95
CA LEU A 29 -16.76 11.84 6.35
C LEU A 29 -17.00 10.55 7.13
N ARG A 30 -17.69 9.60 6.51
CA ARG A 30 -17.93 8.29 7.11
C ARG A 30 -16.88 7.31 6.63
N TYR A 31 -16.10 6.83 7.57
CA TYR A 31 -15.16 5.74 7.35
C TYR A 31 -15.77 4.40 7.74
N SER A 32 -15.43 3.34 7.01
CA SER A 32 -15.80 1.98 7.40
C SER A 32 -15.16 1.60 8.75
N ASP A 33 -15.72 0.60 9.40
CA ASP A 33 -15.14 0.06 10.65
C ASP A 33 -13.72 -0.46 10.43
N VAL A 34 -13.43 -1.00 9.25
CA VAL A 34 -12.07 -1.47 8.88
C VAL A 34 -11.10 -0.29 8.79
N VAL A 35 -11.50 0.81 8.17
CA VAL A 35 -10.67 2.03 8.11
C VAL A 35 -10.39 2.55 9.52
N MET A 36 -11.41 2.62 10.37
CA MET A 36 -11.24 3.10 11.75
C MET A 36 -10.36 2.19 12.57
N ASP A 37 -10.48 0.88 12.39
CA ASP A 37 -9.61 -0.09 13.07
C ASP A 37 -8.14 0.07 12.64
N HIS A 38 -7.87 0.12 11.35
CA HIS A 38 -6.51 0.32 10.83
C HIS A 38 -5.91 1.68 11.21
N ALA A 39 -6.73 2.70 11.33
CA ALA A 39 -6.27 4.03 11.76
C ALA A 39 -5.95 4.10 13.25
N ARG A 40 -6.74 3.42 14.09
CA ARG A 40 -6.56 3.38 15.55
C ARG A 40 -5.49 2.39 15.99
N ASN A 41 -5.41 1.26 15.30
CA ASN A 41 -4.49 0.16 15.58
C ASN A 41 -3.69 -0.18 14.30
N PRO A 42 -2.87 0.75 13.80
CA PRO A 42 -2.15 0.52 12.56
C PRO A 42 -1.17 -0.66 12.69
N ARG A 43 -1.17 -1.51 11.69
CA ARG A 43 -0.29 -2.66 11.58
C ARG A 43 1.01 -2.24 10.91
N HIS A 44 2.12 -2.86 11.30
CA HIS A 44 3.41 -2.69 10.65
C HIS A 44 3.96 -1.25 10.65
N VAL A 45 3.65 -0.47 11.69
CA VAL A 45 4.22 0.86 11.87
C VAL A 45 5.71 0.75 12.15
N GLY A 46 6.51 1.55 11.48
CA GLY A 46 7.94 1.63 11.70
C GLY A 46 8.74 1.69 10.42
N GLU A 47 9.98 1.31 10.51
CA GLU A 47 10.95 1.30 9.41
C GLU A 47 11.85 0.08 9.53
N ILE A 48 12.32 -0.43 8.40
CA ILE A 48 13.30 -1.51 8.35
C ILE A 48 14.67 -0.88 8.12
N PRO A 49 15.55 -0.84 9.14
CA PRO A 49 16.87 -0.24 8.98
C PRO A 49 17.71 -0.93 7.91
N GLY A 50 18.37 -0.14 7.07
CA GLY A 50 19.29 -0.66 6.05
C GLY A 50 18.60 -1.31 4.84
N SER A 51 17.28 -1.27 4.75
CA SER A 51 16.59 -1.79 3.58
C SER A 51 16.89 -0.96 2.32
N PRO A 52 17.28 -1.57 1.19
CA PRO A 52 17.38 -0.88 -0.08
C PRO A 52 16.00 -0.57 -0.70
N ALA A 53 14.96 -1.25 -0.25
CA ALA A 53 13.59 -1.10 -0.73
C ALA A 53 12.82 -0.11 0.14
N VAL A 54 13.23 1.15 0.13
CA VAL A 54 12.59 2.24 0.90
C VAL A 54 12.16 3.34 -0.04
N ALA A 55 10.94 3.82 0.11
CA ALA A 55 10.45 4.97 -0.62
C ALA A 55 9.59 5.86 0.26
N GLN A 56 9.66 7.15 0.02
CA GLN A 56 8.81 8.15 0.61
C GLN A 56 8.15 8.95 -0.49
N VAL A 57 6.85 9.06 -0.42
CA VAL A 57 6.05 9.88 -1.32
C VAL A 57 5.18 10.82 -0.51
N GLY A 58 4.86 11.96 -1.10
CA GLY A 58 4.03 12.96 -0.47
C GLY A 58 3.11 13.62 -1.47
N ASP A 59 1.99 14.12 -0.98
CA ASP A 59 1.06 14.94 -1.74
C ASP A 59 1.22 16.40 -1.27
N PRO A 60 1.72 17.30 -2.14
CA PRO A 60 1.92 18.69 -1.76
C PRO A 60 0.61 19.46 -1.53
N GLU A 61 -0.51 18.97 -2.07
CA GLU A 61 -1.81 19.61 -1.89
C GLU A 61 -2.42 19.32 -0.52
N THR A 62 -2.32 18.07 -0.07
CA THR A 62 -2.87 17.64 1.22
C THR A 62 -1.86 17.69 2.36
N GLY A 63 -0.56 17.67 2.06
CA GLY A 63 0.51 17.55 3.03
C GLY A 63 0.70 16.13 3.57
N ASP A 64 -0.02 15.16 3.03
CA ASP A 64 0.12 13.76 3.42
C ASP A 64 1.47 13.21 2.94
N VAL A 65 2.16 12.47 3.80
CA VAL A 65 3.42 11.80 3.49
C VAL A 65 3.33 10.34 3.90
N LEU A 66 3.77 9.45 3.01
CA LEU A 66 3.85 8.03 3.27
C LEU A 66 5.25 7.51 2.92
N ARG A 67 5.87 6.84 3.87
CA ARG A 67 7.12 6.12 3.70
C ARG A 67 6.89 4.64 3.88
N ILE A 68 7.34 3.84 2.94
CA ILE A 68 7.29 2.37 2.99
C ILE A 68 8.71 1.82 2.94
N SER A 69 8.99 0.83 3.77
CA SER A 69 10.21 0.04 3.73
C SER A 69 9.87 -1.45 3.66
N LEU A 70 10.56 -2.16 2.80
CA LEU A 70 10.31 -3.57 2.53
C LEU A 70 11.58 -4.39 2.80
N ARG A 71 11.40 -5.57 3.38
CA ARG A 71 12.42 -6.61 3.39
C ARG A 71 12.01 -7.69 2.41
N ILE A 72 12.87 -7.95 1.44
CA ILE A 72 12.62 -8.89 0.36
C ILE A 72 13.68 -9.98 0.41
N GLU A 73 13.23 -11.22 0.50
CA GLU A 73 14.09 -12.41 0.52
C GLU A 73 13.60 -13.39 -0.54
N LYS A 74 14.50 -13.84 -1.41
CA LYS A 74 14.20 -14.80 -2.49
C LYS A 74 13.01 -14.37 -3.36
N GLY A 75 12.90 -13.08 -3.64
CA GLY A 75 11.83 -12.51 -4.46
C GLY A 75 10.47 -12.42 -3.77
N ILE A 76 10.40 -12.61 -2.45
CA ILE A 76 9.18 -12.51 -1.64
C ILE A 76 9.33 -11.37 -0.64
N VAL A 77 8.27 -10.59 -0.49
CA VAL A 77 8.17 -9.57 0.55
C VAL A 77 7.91 -10.28 1.89
N VAL A 78 8.93 -10.38 2.72
CA VAL A 78 8.82 -11.07 4.02
C VAL A 78 8.42 -10.13 5.15
N GLU A 79 8.69 -8.86 5.00
CA GLU A 79 8.29 -7.82 5.95
C GLU A 79 8.04 -6.50 5.23
N ALA A 80 6.99 -5.80 5.64
CA ALA A 80 6.67 -4.47 5.18
C ALA A 80 6.38 -3.56 6.36
N ARG A 81 6.96 -2.37 6.38
CA ARG A 81 6.75 -1.36 7.41
C ARG A 81 6.38 -0.03 6.78
N PHE A 82 5.63 0.78 7.51
CA PHE A 82 5.31 2.12 7.04
C PHE A 82 5.38 3.16 8.15
N LYS A 83 5.63 4.39 7.73
CA LYS A 83 5.42 5.60 8.52
C LYS A 83 4.56 6.53 7.69
N SER A 84 3.54 7.09 8.30
CA SER A 84 2.65 8.05 7.64
C SER A 84 2.51 9.30 8.49
N PHE A 85 2.50 10.42 7.81
CA PHE A 85 2.08 11.70 8.36
C PHE A 85 0.93 12.20 7.52
N GLY A 86 -0.26 12.24 8.09
CA GLY A 86 -1.45 12.62 7.34
C GLY A 86 -2.74 12.27 8.04
N CYS A 87 -3.81 12.22 7.27
CA CYS A 87 -5.17 11.99 7.77
C CYS A 87 -5.42 10.51 8.12
N THR A 88 -6.57 10.26 8.72
CA THR A 88 -7.08 8.91 9.06
C THR A 88 -6.99 7.94 7.87
N ALA A 89 -7.40 8.39 6.67
CA ALA A 89 -7.35 7.57 5.46
C ALA A 89 -5.92 7.26 5.02
N ALA A 90 -4.97 8.18 5.19
CA ALA A 90 -3.56 7.96 4.87
C ALA A 90 -2.95 6.88 5.77
N ILE A 91 -3.20 6.95 7.07
CA ILE A 91 -2.73 5.95 8.05
C ILE A 91 -3.35 4.58 7.75
N ALA A 92 -4.66 4.52 7.55
CA ALA A 92 -5.37 3.28 7.24
C ALA A 92 -4.88 2.66 5.92
N SER A 93 -4.64 3.47 4.89
CA SER A 93 -4.12 3.00 3.60
C SER A 93 -2.71 2.42 3.73
N GLY A 94 -1.82 3.05 4.47
CA GLY A 94 -0.48 2.53 4.75
C GLY A 94 -0.53 1.21 5.52
N SER A 95 -1.34 1.14 6.55
CA SER A 95 -1.55 -0.07 7.36
C SER A 95 -2.10 -1.23 6.51
N MET A 96 -3.13 -1.00 5.72
CA MET A 96 -3.71 -2.03 4.86
C MET A 96 -2.75 -2.45 3.75
N ALA A 97 -2.08 -1.49 3.11
CA ALA A 97 -1.13 -1.78 2.04
C ALA A 97 0.01 -2.69 2.53
N THR A 98 0.61 -2.41 3.68
CA THR A 98 1.66 -3.26 4.25
C THR A 98 1.14 -4.64 4.64
N THR A 99 -0.09 -4.74 5.11
CA THR A 99 -0.74 -6.03 5.42
C THR A 99 -0.93 -6.88 4.15
N LEU A 100 -1.32 -6.26 3.04
CA LEU A 100 -1.51 -6.95 1.76
C LEU A 100 -0.18 -7.34 1.09
N LEU A 101 0.89 -6.60 1.36
CA LEU A 101 2.21 -6.84 0.74
C LEU A 101 2.92 -8.06 1.29
N GLU A 102 2.81 -8.33 2.57
CA GLU A 102 3.54 -9.44 3.19
C GLU A 102 3.13 -10.79 2.60
N GLY A 103 4.11 -11.56 2.18
CA GLY A 103 3.93 -12.85 1.54
C GLY A 103 3.76 -12.80 0.01
N LEU A 104 3.65 -11.61 -0.59
CA LEU A 104 3.59 -11.47 -2.04
C LEU A 104 4.98 -11.59 -2.67
N SER A 105 5.02 -12.11 -3.89
CA SER A 105 6.21 -11.97 -4.74
C SER A 105 6.42 -10.51 -5.11
N VAL A 106 7.65 -10.14 -5.43
CA VAL A 106 7.98 -8.79 -5.93
C VAL A 106 7.12 -8.40 -7.13
N GLU A 107 6.82 -9.36 -8.01
CA GLU A 107 5.98 -9.13 -9.17
C GLU A 107 4.54 -8.83 -8.79
N ASP A 108 3.95 -9.63 -7.90
CA ASP A 108 2.57 -9.42 -7.42
C ASP A 108 2.46 -8.16 -6.57
N ALA A 109 3.46 -7.86 -5.77
CA ALA A 109 3.55 -6.60 -5.01
C ALA A 109 3.54 -5.37 -5.94
N GLY A 110 4.23 -5.46 -7.08
CA GLY A 110 4.24 -4.39 -8.09
C GLY A 110 2.91 -4.21 -8.83
N ARG A 111 2.02 -5.19 -8.75
CA ARG A 111 0.68 -5.14 -9.35
C ARG A 111 -0.40 -4.70 -8.37
N LEU A 112 -0.07 -4.56 -7.11
CA LEU A 112 -1.01 -4.08 -6.09
C LEU A 112 -1.43 -2.65 -6.41
N THR A 113 -2.73 -2.44 -6.56
CA THR A 113 -3.32 -1.16 -6.93
C THR A 113 -3.99 -0.50 -5.73
N ASN A 114 -4.15 0.83 -5.83
CA ASN A 114 -4.92 1.56 -4.83
C ASN A 114 -6.37 1.06 -4.72
N ARG A 115 -6.95 0.55 -5.80
CA ARG A 115 -8.31 -0.03 -5.79
C ARG A 115 -8.40 -1.25 -4.87
N GLU A 116 -7.39 -2.10 -4.85
CA GLU A 116 -7.33 -3.27 -3.96
C GLU A 116 -7.20 -2.85 -2.50
N VAL A 117 -6.41 -1.82 -2.22
CA VAL A 117 -6.29 -1.25 -0.87
C VAL A 117 -7.63 -0.66 -0.41
N VAL A 118 -8.28 0.13 -1.26
CA VAL A 118 -9.61 0.72 -0.97
C VAL A 118 -10.66 -0.37 -0.76
N ALA A 119 -10.68 -1.39 -1.60
CA ALA A 119 -11.62 -2.52 -1.47
C ALA A 119 -11.40 -3.28 -0.15
N ALA A 120 -10.15 -3.53 0.23
CA ALA A 120 -9.80 -4.20 1.48
C ALA A 120 -10.20 -3.37 2.72
N LEU A 121 -10.17 -2.05 2.61
CA LEU A 121 -10.63 -1.13 3.65
C LEU A 121 -12.16 -1.01 3.73
N GLY A 122 -12.89 -1.65 2.82
CA GLY A 122 -14.35 -1.52 2.76
C GLY A 122 -14.83 -0.21 2.11
N GLY A 123 -13.97 0.44 1.35
CA GLY A 123 -14.21 1.70 0.67
C GLY A 123 -13.61 2.91 1.41
N LEU A 124 -13.39 3.98 0.66
CA LEU A 124 -12.99 5.28 1.16
C LEU A 124 -13.91 6.36 0.58
N PRO A 125 -14.17 7.46 1.31
CA PRO A 125 -14.85 8.61 0.72
C PRO A 125 -14.11 9.10 -0.53
N ALA A 126 -14.84 9.58 -1.54
CA ALA A 126 -14.27 10.00 -2.81
C ALA A 126 -13.13 11.02 -2.64
N SER A 127 -13.27 11.96 -1.70
CA SER A 127 -12.25 12.97 -1.37
C SER A 127 -10.98 12.40 -0.73
N LYS A 128 -10.99 11.14 -0.30
CA LYS A 128 -9.88 10.46 0.39
C LYS A 128 -9.23 9.33 -0.42
N ILE A 129 -9.72 9.05 -1.61
CA ILE A 129 -9.13 8.05 -2.52
C ILE A 129 -7.67 8.37 -2.82
N GLN A 130 -7.32 9.64 -2.92
CA GLN A 130 -5.95 10.10 -3.17
C GLN A 130 -4.95 9.58 -2.13
N CYS A 131 -5.36 9.40 -0.88
CA CYS A 131 -4.51 8.83 0.16
C CYS A 131 -4.08 7.39 -0.15
N SER A 132 -4.94 6.60 -0.80
CA SER A 132 -4.60 5.23 -1.22
C SER A 132 -3.65 5.20 -2.42
N VAL A 133 -3.68 6.24 -3.27
CA VAL A 133 -2.76 6.38 -4.41
C VAL A 133 -1.32 6.57 -3.91
N LEU A 134 -1.12 7.30 -2.81
CA LEU A 134 0.21 7.43 -2.21
C LEU A 134 0.80 6.08 -1.80
N ALA A 135 -0.02 5.17 -1.28
CA ALA A 135 0.42 3.81 -0.93
C ALA A 135 0.89 3.04 -2.17
N GLU A 136 0.13 3.08 -3.25
CA GLU A 136 0.52 2.46 -4.53
C GLU A 136 1.83 3.03 -5.07
N GLN A 137 1.97 4.35 -5.07
CA GLN A 137 3.18 5.04 -5.53
C GLN A 137 4.40 4.68 -4.69
N ALA A 138 4.26 4.66 -3.36
CA ALA A 138 5.34 4.31 -2.44
C ALA A 138 5.81 2.86 -2.65
N ILE A 139 4.89 1.93 -2.85
CA ILE A 139 5.20 0.53 -3.14
C ILE A 139 5.99 0.40 -4.44
N ARG A 140 5.52 1.01 -5.50
CA ARG A 140 6.19 0.96 -6.81
C ARG A 140 7.59 1.53 -6.76
N GLU A 141 7.75 2.65 -6.08
CA GLU A 141 9.05 3.31 -5.92
C GLU A 141 10.02 2.47 -5.05
N ALA A 142 9.53 1.88 -3.97
CA ALA A 142 10.33 1.00 -3.11
C ALA A 142 10.82 -0.24 -3.89
N LEU A 143 9.96 -0.84 -4.70
CA LEU A 143 10.32 -1.98 -5.53
C LEU A 143 11.28 -1.60 -6.65
N ARG A 144 11.15 -0.41 -7.22
CA ARG A 144 12.09 0.13 -8.21
C ARG A 144 13.49 0.25 -7.60
N ARG A 145 13.61 0.83 -6.43
CA ARG A 145 14.88 0.97 -5.72
C ARG A 145 15.49 -0.38 -5.35
N HIS A 146 14.68 -1.33 -4.97
CA HIS A 146 15.14 -2.70 -4.73
C HIS A 146 15.79 -3.32 -5.98
N ARG A 147 15.15 -3.17 -7.15
CA ARG A 147 15.69 -3.67 -8.42
C ARG A 147 17.00 -3.00 -8.80
N GLU A 148 17.09 -1.69 -8.62
CA GLU A 148 18.32 -0.92 -8.89
C GLU A 148 19.46 -1.37 -7.98
N ALA A 149 19.22 -1.56 -6.70
CA ALA A 149 20.22 -2.06 -5.76
C ALA A 149 20.69 -3.46 -6.12
N ALA A 150 19.78 -4.36 -6.49
CA ALA A 150 20.13 -5.70 -6.94
C ALA A 150 20.95 -5.72 -8.23
N GLN A 151 20.71 -4.79 -9.15
CA GLN A 151 21.52 -4.63 -10.36
C GLN A 151 22.91 -4.09 -10.05
N ALA A 152 23.01 -3.08 -9.17
CA ALA A 152 24.30 -2.53 -8.76
C ALA A 152 25.20 -3.59 -8.10
N ASP A 153 24.65 -4.42 -7.24
CA ASP A 153 25.38 -5.54 -6.61
C ASP A 153 25.87 -6.55 -7.64
N ARG A 154 25.10 -6.86 -8.67
CA ARG A 154 25.50 -7.77 -9.75
C ARG A 154 26.63 -7.18 -10.61
N GLU A 155 26.59 -5.89 -10.89
CA GLU A 155 27.63 -5.20 -11.65
C GLU A 155 28.93 -5.14 -10.85
N GLU A 156 28.88 -4.87 -9.56
CA GLU A 156 30.05 -4.86 -8.68
C GLU A 156 30.73 -6.23 -8.61
N VAL A 157 29.96 -7.30 -8.48
CA VAL A 157 30.49 -8.68 -8.52
C VAL A 157 31.11 -9.04 -9.87
N ARG A 158 30.59 -8.48 -10.96
CA ARG A 158 31.08 -8.73 -12.32
C ARG A 158 32.43 -8.05 -12.62
N CYS A 159 32.74 -6.96 -11.91
CA CYS A 159 33.97 -6.20 -12.06
C CYS A 159 35.15 -6.67 -11.18
N ARG A 160 34.98 -7.74 -10.40
CA ARG A 160 36.02 -8.33 -9.55
C ARG A 160 36.71 -9.50 -10.17
#